data_8dd6a5042194f2863cdd4da7f4484736
#
_entry.id   8dd6a5042194f2863cdd4da7f4484736
#
_cell.length_a   1.000
_cell.length_b   1.000
_cell.length_c   1.000
_cell.angle_alpha   90.00
_cell.angle_beta   90.00
_cell.angle_gamma   90.00
#
_symmetry.space_group_name_H-M   'P 1'
#
loop_
_entity.id
_entity.type
_entity.pdbx_description
1 polymer ?
#
loop_
_entity_poly.entity_id
_entity_poly.type
_entity_poly.pdbx_seq_one_letter_code
_entity_poly.pdbx_strand_id
1 'polypeptide(L)'
;MIQANNVTLRVGKKALFEDVNIKFTAGNCYGIIGANGAGKSTFLKILSGRLETTSGDVFITPGERLSFLEQDHFKYDDQVVLSTVIQGNARLFQIMQEKDAIYAKEDFSDEDGIRASELEGEFAEMNGWEAEADAESLLNGLGIPTEFHHQLMKDLRGAQKVKVLLARALFGNPDILLLDEPTNHLDMDAIDWLEEFLINFENTVIVVSHDRYFLNKVCTYIADIDYGKITLFAGNYDFWYESSQLMVRQMKEANKKKEEQIKELKEFIARFSANASKSKQATSRKKALEKIELDDIRPSSRKYPYIDFRPDREIGNEVLEVEGISKTLNGVKILDHISFTVQREDKIAFVGGNELAKTTLFRILTGEIEADEGQYKWGITTSLSYFPKDSTKEFDSDATIAEWLTGYSENKDATYVRGFLGRMLFAGEDGVKRLKVLSGGEKVRCLLSKMMISGANVLIFDEPTNHLDMESITALNNGMIKFPGVELFACRDHQVVETTANRIMEILPDGSLIDKRTTYDEYLASDEDARKRTVYQMDESEEDN
;
A
#
# COMPACT_ATOMS: atom_id res chain seq x y z
N MET A 1 -9.83 16.37 19.47
CA MET A 1 -9.36 17.15 18.29
C MET A 1 -7.85 17.28 18.36
N ILE A 2 -7.15 17.06 17.24
CA ILE A 2 -5.70 17.28 17.12
C ILE A 2 -5.43 18.30 16.01
N GLN A 3 -4.51 19.23 16.24
CA GLN A 3 -4.20 20.30 15.30
C GLN A 3 -2.68 20.54 15.22
N ALA A 4 -2.17 20.61 14.01
CA ALA A 4 -0.82 21.07 13.72
C ALA A 4 -0.85 22.58 13.42
N ASN A 5 0.02 23.37 14.08
CA ASN A 5 0.10 24.82 13.94
C ASN A 5 1.50 25.20 13.45
N ASN A 6 1.59 25.72 12.23
CA ASN A 6 2.83 26.17 11.59
C ASN A 6 3.98 25.15 11.69
N VAL A 7 3.63 23.86 11.60
CA VAL A 7 4.59 22.77 11.75
C VAL A 7 5.52 22.73 10.55
N THR A 8 6.81 22.78 10.82
CA THR A 8 7.90 22.64 9.85
C THR A 8 8.86 21.56 10.31
N LEU A 9 9.23 20.67 9.40
CA LEU A 9 10.28 19.68 9.65
C LEU A 9 11.34 19.75 8.58
N ARG A 10 12.61 19.91 9.01
CA ARG A 10 13.78 19.88 8.15
C ARG A 10 14.69 18.73 8.50
N VAL A 11 15.17 18.03 7.47
CA VAL A 11 16.23 17.02 7.57
C VAL A 11 17.46 17.56 6.87
N GLY A 12 18.41 18.05 7.65
CA GLY A 12 19.57 18.78 7.14
C GLY A 12 19.14 20.11 6.47
N LYS A 13 19.51 20.28 5.20
CA LYS A 13 19.16 21.48 4.41
C LYS A 13 17.78 21.39 3.73
N LYS A 14 17.19 20.20 3.66
CA LYS A 14 15.91 19.97 2.95
C LYS A 14 14.75 20.00 3.94
N ALA A 15 13.73 20.79 3.66
CA ALA A 15 12.46 20.68 4.33
C ALA A 15 11.66 19.50 3.74
N LEU A 16 11.11 18.65 4.59
CA LEU A 16 10.11 17.67 4.18
C LEU A 16 8.77 18.37 3.97
N PHE A 17 8.38 19.24 4.91
CA PHE A 17 7.22 20.11 4.80
C PHE A 17 7.42 21.37 5.65
N GLU A 18 6.78 22.46 5.26
CA GLU A 18 6.90 23.78 5.88
C GLU A 18 5.52 24.41 6.12
N ASP A 19 5.38 25.11 7.25
CA ASP A 19 4.21 25.90 7.63
C ASP A 19 2.88 25.15 7.54
N VAL A 20 2.87 23.89 8.02
CA VAL A 20 1.69 23.04 8.00
C VAL A 20 0.70 23.49 9.06
N ASN A 21 -0.51 23.81 8.61
CA ASN A 21 -1.65 24.15 9.44
C ASN A 21 -2.81 23.25 9.10
N ILE A 22 -3.06 22.23 9.93
CA ILE A 22 -4.12 21.23 9.70
C ILE A 22 -4.81 20.93 11.01
N LYS A 23 -6.14 20.84 10.95
CA LYS A 23 -7.00 20.44 12.04
C LYS A 23 -7.70 19.14 11.68
N PHE A 24 -7.58 18.15 12.56
CA PHE A 24 -8.26 16.86 12.46
C PHE A 24 -9.38 16.80 13.51
N THR A 25 -10.59 16.42 13.08
CA THR A 25 -11.79 16.42 13.90
C THR A 25 -12.40 15.04 13.99
N ALA A 26 -13.14 14.77 15.08
CA ALA A 26 -13.84 13.51 15.28
C ALA A 26 -14.87 13.21 14.16
N GLY A 27 -15.19 11.95 13.98
CA GLY A 27 -16.11 11.47 12.95
C GLY A 27 -15.49 11.41 11.56
N ASN A 28 -14.17 11.57 11.42
CA ASN A 28 -13.48 11.55 10.14
C ASN A 28 -12.25 10.63 10.16
N CYS A 29 -12.02 9.99 9.03
CA CYS A 29 -10.81 9.24 8.73
C CYS A 29 -9.97 10.01 7.71
N TYR A 30 -8.75 10.35 8.09
CA TYR A 30 -7.80 11.12 7.28
C TYR A 30 -6.71 10.21 6.76
N GLY A 31 -6.68 9.99 5.45
CA GLY A 31 -5.60 9.24 4.79
C GLY A 31 -4.42 10.16 4.46
N ILE A 32 -3.24 9.89 5.00
CA ILE A 32 -2.02 10.62 4.64
C ILE A 32 -1.34 9.91 3.49
N ILE A 33 -1.17 10.63 2.39
CA ILE A 33 -0.50 10.14 1.18
C ILE A 33 0.68 11.03 0.79
N GLY A 34 1.55 10.52 -0.03
CA GLY A 34 2.73 11.22 -0.52
C GLY A 34 3.78 10.25 -1.03
N ALA A 35 4.75 10.74 -1.80
CA ALA A 35 5.85 9.94 -2.33
C ALA A 35 6.64 9.23 -1.20
N ASN A 36 7.37 8.18 -1.56
CA ASN A 36 8.29 7.56 -0.60
C ASN A 36 9.34 8.57 -0.14
N GLY A 37 9.52 8.65 1.17
CA GLY A 37 10.40 9.65 1.79
C GLY A 37 9.82 11.06 1.88
N ALA A 38 8.55 11.30 1.54
CA ALA A 38 7.88 12.60 1.70
C ALA A 38 7.65 12.97 3.17
N GLY A 39 7.73 12.01 4.10
CA GLY A 39 7.59 12.27 5.54
C GLY A 39 6.26 11.83 6.15
N LYS A 40 5.53 10.90 5.51
CA LYS A 40 4.23 10.39 6.02
C LYS A 40 4.30 9.86 7.45
N SER A 41 5.09 8.80 7.67
CA SER A 41 5.29 8.21 9.01
C SER A 41 5.96 9.20 9.98
N THR A 42 6.80 10.09 9.45
CA THR A 42 7.43 11.15 10.24
C THR A 42 6.40 12.15 10.76
N PHE A 43 5.42 12.51 9.92
CA PHE A 43 4.33 13.41 10.34
C PHE A 43 3.44 12.74 11.41
N LEU A 44 3.14 11.43 11.29
CA LEU A 44 2.45 10.71 12.37
C LEU A 44 3.23 10.72 13.69
N LYS A 45 4.56 10.56 13.64
CA LYS A 45 5.42 10.64 14.84
C LYS A 45 5.41 12.03 15.47
N ILE A 46 5.32 13.10 14.67
CA ILE A 46 5.16 14.47 15.16
C ILE A 46 3.80 14.62 15.84
N LEU A 47 2.71 14.18 15.20
CA LEU A 47 1.37 14.24 15.78
C LEU A 47 1.26 13.48 17.10
N SER A 48 1.99 12.38 17.25
CA SER A 48 2.03 11.58 18.49
C SER A 48 2.99 12.11 19.55
N GLY A 49 3.70 13.22 19.29
CA GLY A 49 4.70 13.76 20.21
C GLY A 49 5.99 12.92 20.32
N ARG A 50 6.19 11.92 19.47
CA ARG A 50 7.39 11.05 19.45
C ARG A 50 8.57 11.66 18.71
N LEU A 51 8.32 12.70 17.93
CA LEU A 51 9.33 13.45 17.20
C LEU A 51 9.06 14.94 17.34
N GLU A 52 10.10 15.69 17.72
CA GLU A 52 10.04 17.14 17.80
C GLU A 52 10.07 17.79 16.41
N THR A 53 9.35 18.90 16.27
CA THR A 53 9.32 19.72 15.06
C THR A 53 10.54 20.63 15.01
N THR A 54 10.92 21.10 13.82
CA THR A 54 11.91 22.19 13.68
C THR A 54 11.30 23.53 14.13
N SER A 55 10.03 23.77 13.83
CA SER A 55 9.23 24.89 14.31
C SER A 55 7.75 24.53 14.28
N GLY A 56 6.93 25.31 15.01
CA GLY A 56 5.52 25.03 15.19
C GLY A 56 5.25 24.03 16.31
N ASP A 57 3.99 23.76 16.56
CA ASP A 57 3.53 22.88 17.63
C ASP A 57 2.33 22.04 17.20
N VAL A 58 2.08 20.98 17.97
CA VAL A 58 0.89 20.14 17.85
C VAL A 58 0.06 20.32 19.11
N PHE A 59 -1.20 20.68 18.92
CA PHE A 59 -2.18 20.82 19.99
C PHE A 59 -3.14 19.65 19.99
N ILE A 60 -3.32 19.03 21.15
CA ILE A 60 -4.35 18.01 21.41
C ILE A 60 -5.28 18.57 22.47
N THR A 61 -6.60 18.43 22.28
CA THR A 61 -7.58 18.85 23.28
C THR A 61 -7.29 18.17 24.62
N PRO A 62 -7.19 18.92 25.73
CA PRO A 62 -6.94 18.34 27.04
C PRO A 62 -7.96 17.27 27.41
N GLY A 63 -7.49 16.14 27.93
CA GLY A 63 -8.30 14.98 28.31
C GLY A 63 -8.55 13.97 27.19
N GLU A 64 -8.24 14.30 25.94
CA GLU A 64 -8.34 13.34 24.83
C GLU A 64 -7.16 12.35 24.83
N ARG A 65 -7.46 11.08 24.62
CA ARG A 65 -6.49 9.98 24.57
C ARG A 65 -6.07 9.72 23.14
N LEU A 66 -4.77 9.78 22.88
CA LEU A 66 -4.16 9.42 21.61
C LEU A 66 -3.62 7.99 21.68
N SER A 67 -3.96 7.18 20.68
CA SER A 67 -3.40 5.85 20.45
C SER A 67 -2.58 5.83 19.17
N PHE A 68 -1.44 5.14 19.21
CA PHE A 68 -0.52 5.01 18.08
C PHE A 68 -0.16 3.54 17.84
N LEU A 69 -0.25 3.06 16.59
CA LEU A 69 0.16 1.72 16.22
C LEU A 69 1.68 1.54 16.36
N GLU A 70 2.07 0.70 17.30
CA GLU A 70 3.48 0.37 17.53
C GLU A 70 4.02 -0.55 16.43
N GLN A 71 5.26 -0.30 16.01
CA GLN A 71 5.93 -1.10 14.97
C GLN A 71 6.95 -2.09 15.55
N ASP A 72 7.33 -1.95 16.82
CA ASP A 72 8.26 -2.87 17.49
C ASP A 72 7.52 -4.11 18.01
N HIS A 73 7.65 -5.20 17.28
CA HIS A 73 6.95 -6.45 17.52
C HIS A 73 7.52 -7.22 18.74
N PHE A 74 8.71 -6.88 19.20
CA PHE A 74 9.40 -7.61 20.27
C PHE A 74 9.28 -6.95 21.64
N LYS A 75 8.80 -5.71 21.67
CA LYS A 75 8.69 -4.90 22.90
C LYS A 75 7.88 -5.55 24.01
N TYR A 76 6.93 -6.42 23.66
CA TYR A 76 5.97 -7.04 24.57
C TYR A 76 6.14 -8.55 24.68
N ASP A 77 7.26 -9.13 24.27
CA ASP A 77 7.48 -10.59 24.19
C ASP A 77 7.23 -11.32 25.51
N ASP A 78 7.50 -10.70 26.65
CA ASP A 78 7.27 -11.27 27.98
C ASP A 78 5.86 -11.00 28.57
N GLN A 79 4.97 -10.39 27.78
CA GLN A 79 3.60 -10.07 28.20
C GLN A 79 2.61 -11.09 27.65
N VAL A 80 1.50 -11.30 28.39
CA VAL A 80 0.36 -12.08 27.90
C VAL A 80 -0.37 -11.29 26.80
N VAL A 81 -0.82 -11.97 25.76
CA VAL A 81 -1.50 -11.38 24.59
C VAL A 81 -2.66 -10.47 25.02
N LEU A 82 -3.60 -10.98 25.83
CA LEU A 82 -4.75 -10.21 26.30
C LEU A 82 -4.34 -8.97 27.10
N SER A 83 -3.37 -9.12 28.02
CA SER A 83 -2.82 -7.99 28.79
C SER A 83 -2.17 -6.95 27.90
N THR A 84 -1.48 -7.38 26.83
CA THR A 84 -0.85 -6.48 25.87
C THR A 84 -1.88 -5.59 25.16
N VAL A 85 -3.05 -6.14 24.81
CA VAL A 85 -4.15 -5.38 24.21
C VAL A 85 -4.70 -4.36 25.20
N ILE A 86 -5.01 -4.77 26.44
CA ILE A 86 -5.57 -3.90 27.49
C ILE A 86 -4.61 -2.73 27.82
N GLN A 87 -3.29 -2.96 27.78
CA GLN A 87 -2.27 -1.90 27.92
C GLN A 87 -2.39 -0.77 26.87
N GLY A 88 -3.18 -0.94 25.82
CA GLY A 88 -3.55 0.12 24.89
C GLY A 88 -4.24 1.30 25.59
N ASN A 89 -4.95 1.05 26.69
CA ASN A 89 -5.40 2.05 27.63
C ASN A 89 -4.54 1.98 28.90
N ALA A 90 -3.44 2.71 28.92
CA ALA A 90 -2.45 2.66 30.00
C ALA A 90 -3.05 3.00 31.36
N ARG A 91 -4.00 3.94 31.44
CA ARG A 91 -4.64 4.31 32.72
C ARG A 91 -5.51 3.20 33.25
N LEU A 92 -6.33 2.58 32.40
CA LEU A 92 -7.18 1.45 32.78
C LEU A 92 -6.32 0.28 33.26
N PHE A 93 -5.25 -0.06 32.53
CA PHE A 93 -4.35 -1.14 32.91
C PHE A 93 -3.67 -0.87 34.26
N GLN A 94 -3.22 0.36 34.51
CA GLN A 94 -2.65 0.77 35.78
C GLN A 94 -3.65 0.62 36.94
N ILE A 95 -4.92 1.02 36.74
CA ILE A 95 -5.98 0.86 37.71
C ILE A 95 -6.20 -0.62 38.05
N MET A 96 -6.24 -1.49 37.03
CA MET A 96 -6.38 -2.94 37.23
C MET A 96 -5.24 -3.47 38.11
N GLN A 97 -4.00 -3.16 37.78
CA GLN A 97 -2.84 -3.59 38.55
C GLN A 97 -2.84 -3.05 39.98
N GLU A 98 -3.18 -1.78 40.17
CA GLU A 98 -3.21 -1.13 41.49
C GLU A 98 -4.32 -1.73 42.35
N LYS A 99 -5.49 -2.01 41.78
CA LYS A 99 -6.59 -2.70 42.47
C LYS A 99 -6.16 -4.11 42.92
N ASP A 100 -5.60 -4.90 42.00
CA ASP A 100 -5.16 -6.25 42.29
C ASP A 100 -4.09 -6.26 43.41
N ALA A 101 -3.15 -5.32 43.37
CA ALA A 101 -2.14 -5.17 44.40
C ALA A 101 -2.71 -4.76 45.77
N ILE A 102 -3.73 -3.89 45.80
CA ILE A 102 -4.40 -3.49 47.03
C ILE A 102 -5.19 -4.66 47.63
N TYR A 103 -5.97 -5.39 46.82
CA TYR A 103 -6.77 -6.52 47.29
C TYR A 103 -5.92 -7.75 47.69
N ALA A 104 -4.69 -7.86 47.16
CA ALA A 104 -3.76 -8.92 47.52
C ALA A 104 -3.01 -8.68 48.85
N LYS A 105 -3.15 -7.50 49.50
CA LYS A 105 -2.50 -7.20 50.76
C LYS A 105 -3.08 -8.01 51.90
N GLU A 106 -2.23 -8.63 52.70
CA GLU A 106 -2.64 -9.33 53.94
C GLU A 106 -3.11 -8.34 55.02
N ASP A 107 -2.47 -7.15 55.11
CA ASP A 107 -2.83 -6.04 56.02
C ASP A 107 -3.59 -4.96 55.27
N PHE A 108 -4.90 -5.16 55.04
CA PHE A 108 -5.77 -4.19 54.37
C PHE A 108 -6.17 -3.05 55.32
N SER A 109 -5.70 -1.85 55.05
CA SER A 109 -5.96 -0.67 55.90
C SER A 109 -7.19 0.11 55.45
N ASP A 110 -7.69 1.03 56.30
CA ASP A 110 -8.78 1.94 55.95
C ASP A 110 -8.39 2.85 54.77
N GLU A 111 -7.11 3.23 54.67
CA GLU A 111 -6.59 4.01 53.53
C GLU A 111 -6.63 3.18 52.22
N ASP A 112 -6.31 1.89 52.28
CA ASP A 112 -6.43 0.96 51.17
C ASP A 112 -7.89 0.84 50.71
N GLY A 113 -8.84 0.84 51.68
CA GLY A 113 -10.27 0.79 51.39
C GLY A 113 -10.76 2.05 50.65
N ILE A 114 -10.31 3.24 51.06
CA ILE A 114 -10.63 4.51 50.37
C ILE A 114 -10.04 4.50 48.96
N ARG A 115 -8.76 4.12 48.85
CA ARG A 115 -8.09 4.07 47.55
C ARG A 115 -8.74 3.07 46.58
N ALA A 116 -9.08 1.89 47.08
CA ALA A 116 -9.79 0.88 46.31
C ALA A 116 -11.15 1.41 45.77
N SER A 117 -11.89 2.13 46.63
CA SER A 117 -13.18 2.72 46.22
C SER A 117 -13.03 3.81 45.14
N GLU A 118 -11.98 4.64 45.23
CA GLU A 118 -11.68 5.62 44.17
C GLU A 118 -11.36 4.92 42.85
N LEU A 119 -10.50 3.90 42.90
CA LEU A 119 -10.09 3.11 41.73
C LEU A 119 -11.28 2.35 41.12
N GLU A 120 -12.22 1.83 41.92
CA GLU A 120 -13.45 1.22 41.42
C GLU A 120 -14.31 2.23 40.65
N GLY A 121 -14.40 3.48 41.14
CA GLY A 121 -15.10 4.56 40.43
C GLY A 121 -14.47 4.86 39.08
N GLU A 122 -13.16 5.07 39.01
CA GLU A 122 -12.43 5.30 37.77
C GLU A 122 -12.54 4.09 36.82
N PHE A 123 -12.44 2.88 37.35
CA PHE A 123 -12.58 1.63 36.60
C PHE A 123 -13.95 1.50 35.93
N ALA A 124 -15.03 1.83 36.66
CA ALA A 124 -16.38 1.83 36.13
C ALA A 124 -16.59 2.89 35.06
N GLU A 125 -16.02 4.11 35.25
CA GLU A 125 -16.09 5.19 34.25
C GLU A 125 -15.39 4.82 32.92
N MET A 126 -14.36 3.96 32.99
CA MET A 126 -13.63 3.47 31.82
C MET A 126 -14.19 2.16 31.24
N ASN A 127 -15.37 1.70 31.63
CA ASN A 127 -15.92 0.39 31.24
C ASN A 127 -14.98 -0.79 31.56
N GLY A 128 -14.26 -0.71 32.66
CA GLY A 128 -13.23 -1.70 33.00
C GLY A 128 -13.76 -3.13 33.14
N TRP A 129 -15.04 -3.31 33.50
CA TRP A 129 -15.70 -4.61 33.60
C TRP A 129 -15.81 -5.34 32.26
N GLU A 130 -15.83 -4.62 31.14
CA GLU A 130 -15.92 -5.16 29.78
C GLU A 130 -14.55 -5.23 29.08
N ALA A 131 -13.48 -4.77 29.75
CA ALA A 131 -12.15 -4.62 29.14
C ALA A 131 -11.60 -5.92 28.55
N GLU A 132 -11.75 -7.06 29.25
CA GLU A 132 -11.30 -8.36 28.74
C GLU A 132 -12.14 -8.80 27.54
N ALA A 133 -13.47 -8.69 27.62
CA ALA A 133 -14.38 -9.04 26.52
C ALA A 133 -14.12 -8.17 25.27
N ASP A 134 -13.91 -6.86 25.45
CA ASP A 134 -13.56 -5.95 24.36
C ASP A 134 -12.21 -6.32 23.71
N ALA A 135 -11.20 -6.65 24.53
CA ALA A 135 -9.91 -7.08 24.04
C ALA A 135 -9.99 -8.42 23.27
N GLU A 136 -10.74 -9.38 23.77
CA GLU A 136 -11.01 -10.65 23.10
C GLU A 136 -11.76 -10.43 21.76
N SER A 137 -12.74 -9.54 21.74
CA SER A 137 -13.48 -9.19 20.52
C SER A 137 -12.58 -8.61 19.43
N LEU A 138 -11.66 -7.71 19.81
CA LEU A 138 -10.68 -7.14 18.88
C LEU A 138 -9.71 -8.20 18.34
N LEU A 139 -9.21 -9.09 19.21
CA LEU A 139 -8.32 -10.18 18.82
C LEU A 139 -9.00 -11.16 17.86
N ASN A 140 -10.21 -11.60 18.20
CA ASN A 140 -11.00 -12.48 17.34
C ASN A 140 -11.32 -11.85 15.99
N GLY A 141 -11.70 -10.57 15.97
CA GLY A 141 -11.96 -9.82 14.74
C GLY A 141 -10.73 -9.73 13.81
N LEU A 142 -9.54 -9.66 14.40
CA LEU A 142 -8.28 -9.67 13.65
C LEU A 142 -7.76 -11.10 13.36
N GLY A 143 -8.56 -12.14 13.64
CA GLY A 143 -8.20 -13.52 13.35
C GLY A 143 -7.14 -14.11 14.29
N ILE A 144 -7.11 -13.68 15.56
CA ILE A 144 -6.32 -14.32 16.63
C ILE A 144 -7.26 -15.20 17.46
N PRO A 145 -7.21 -16.54 17.33
CA PRO A 145 -8.07 -17.46 18.05
C PRO A 145 -7.93 -17.34 19.58
N THR A 146 -9.00 -17.63 20.30
CA THR A 146 -9.09 -17.50 21.77
C THR A 146 -8.00 -18.30 22.51
N GLU A 147 -7.54 -19.41 21.94
CA GLU A 147 -6.45 -20.24 22.50
C GLU A 147 -5.10 -19.50 22.66
N PHE A 148 -4.87 -18.44 21.87
CA PHE A 148 -3.67 -17.61 21.94
C PHE A 148 -3.79 -16.47 22.94
N HIS A 149 -5.01 -16.10 23.40
CA HIS A 149 -5.24 -14.90 24.21
C HIS A 149 -4.49 -14.91 25.56
N HIS A 150 -4.29 -16.09 26.14
CA HIS A 150 -3.60 -16.26 27.42
C HIS A 150 -2.13 -16.71 27.27
N GLN A 151 -1.62 -16.83 26.05
CA GLN A 151 -0.22 -17.14 25.78
C GLN A 151 0.65 -15.89 25.88
N LEU A 152 1.97 -16.10 25.96
CA LEU A 152 2.93 -15.00 25.91
C LEU A 152 3.12 -14.53 24.47
N MET A 153 3.34 -13.23 24.28
CA MET A 153 3.61 -12.65 22.97
C MET A 153 4.77 -13.31 22.23
N LYS A 154 5.82 -13.77 22.94
CA LYS A 154 6.96 -14.47 22.33
C LYS A 154 6.59 -15.78 21.64
N ASP A 155 5.50 -16.42 22.06
CA ASP A 155 5.05 -17.70 21.52
C ASP A 155 4.28 -17.54 20.21
N LEU A 156 3.90 -16.30 19.85
CA LEU A 156 3.21 -15.95 18.61
C LEU A 156 4.20 -15.80 17.44
N ARG A 157 3.71 -16.09 16.23
CA ARG A 157 4.42 -15.78 14.99
C ARG A 157 4.44 -14.28 14.72
N GLY A 158 5.39 -13.79 13.92
CA GLY A 158 5.56 -12.36 13.64
C GLY A 158 4.28 -11.67 13.13
N ALA A 159 3.58 -12.28 12.19
CA ALA A 159 2.31 -11.74 11.67
C ALA A 159 1.21 -11.65 12.75
N GLN A 160 1.12 -12.63 13.64
CA GLN A 160 0.17 -12.61 14.77
C GLN A 160 0.50 -11.49 15.76
N LYS A 161 1.80 -11.27 16.05
CA LYS A 161 2.23 -10.15 16.91
C LYS A 161 1.77 -8.79 16.36
N VAL A 162 1.86 -8.59 15.04
CA VAL A 162 1.37 -7.36 14.38
C VAL A 162 -0.12 -7.17 14.63
N LYS A 163 -0.93 -8.22 14.46
CA LYS A 163 -2.38 -8.19 14.73
C LYS A 163 -2.70 -7.84 16.18
N VAL A 164 -1.94 -8.39 17.13
CA VAL A 164 -2.09 -8.05 18.57
C VAL A 164 -1.76 -6.59 18.84
N LEU A 165 -0.68 -6.05 18.24
CA LEU A 165 -0.34 -4.64 18.39
C LEU A 165 -1.38 -3.71 17.74
N LEU A 166 -2.01 -4.14 16.66
CA LEU A 166 -3.14 -3.44 16.07
C LEU A 166 -4.34 -3.45 17.01
N ALA A 167 -4.73 -4.61 17.57
CA ALA A 167 -5.78 -4.71 18.58
C ALA A 167 -5.50 -3.77 19.77
N ARG A 168 -4.27 -3.73 20.25
CA ARG A 168 -3.82 -2.81 21.31
C ARG A 168 -4.04 -1.34 20.94
N ALA A 169 -3.74 -0.95 19.69
CA ALA A 169 -3.95 0.42 19.23
C ALA A 169 -5.43 0.81 19.17
N LEU A 170 -6.30 -0.15 18.80
CA LEU A 170 -7.74 0.05 18.68
C LEU A 170 -8.46 0.00 20.04
N PHE A 171 -7.83 -0.58 21.07
CA PHE A 171 -8.46 -0.87 22.35
C PHE A 171 -8.92 0.39 23.12
N GLY A 172 -10.10 0.29 23.72
CA GLY A 172 -10.63 1.29 24.65
C GLY A 172 -11.12 2.57 23.99
N ASN A 173 -11.50 2.53 22.72
CA ASN A 173 -12.10 3.65 21.97
C ASN A 173 -11.30 4.97 22.11
N PRO A 174 -10.07 5.05 21.59
CA PRO A 174 -9.24 6.25 21.68
C PRO A 174 -9.90 7.45 20.98
N ASP A 175 -9.69 8.66 21.48
CA ASP A 175 -10.21 9.89 20.87
C ASP A 175 -9.47 10.23 19.56
N ILE A 176 -8.20 9.83 19.49
CA ILE A 176 -7.33 10.03 18.33
C ILE A 176 -6.57 8.74 18.07
N LEU A 177 -6.77 8.15 16.90
CA LEU A 177 -6.14 6.91 16.48
C LEU A 177 -5.18 7.18 15.32
N LEU A 178 -3.90 6.88 15.51
CA LEU A 178 -2.84 7.03 14.52
C LEU A 178 -2.36 5.66 14.06
N LEU A 179 -2.55 5.35 12.78
CA LEU A 179 -2.22 4.07 12.15
C LEU A 179 -1.19 4.26 11.03
N ASP A 180 -0.04 3.63 11.16
CA ASP A 180 1.01 3.62 10.13
C ASP A 180 1.08 2.25 9.48
N GLU A 181 0.63 2.15 8.22
CA GLU A 181 0.55 0.93 7.41
C GLU A 181 -0.19 -0.23 8.12
N PRO A 182 -1.44 -0.04 8.60
CA PRO A 182 -2.13 -1.03 9.42
C PRO A 182 -2.52 -2.30 8.68
N THR A 183 -2.60 -2.28 7.35
CA THR A 183 -2.95 -3.43 6.52
C THR A 183 -1.79 -4.37 6.24
N ASN A 184 -0.55 -3.95 6.56
CA ASN A 184 0.63 -4.80 6.38
C ASN A 184 0.54 -6.06 7.26
N HIS A 185 0.81 -7.21 6.65
CA HIS A 185 0.78 -8.53 7.30
C HIS A 185 -0.61 -9.00 7.78
N LEU A 186 -1.69 -8.34 7.35
CA LEU A 186 -3.04 -8.82 7.55
C LEU A 186 -3.47 -9.72 6.38
N ASP A 187 -4.31 -10.72 6.69
CA ASP A 187 -5.08 -11.45 5.69
C ASP A 187 -6.34 -10.65 5.29
N MET A 188 -7.03 -11.12 4.26
CA MET A 188 -8.21 -10.43 3.72
C MET A 188 -9.30 -10.25 4.77
N ASP A 189 -9.59 -11.29 5.56
CA ASP A 189 -10.65 -11.24 6.57
C ASP A 189 -10.35 -10.20 7.65
N ALA A 190 -9.08 -10.10 8.09
CA ALA A 190 -8.65 -9.09 9.05
C ALA A 190 -8.67 -7.67 8.46
N ILE A 191 -8.38 -7.51 7.15
CA ILE A 191 -8.49 -6.22 6.46
C ILE A 191 -9.96 -5.80 6.38
N ASP A 192 -10.85 -6.69 5.94
CA ASP A 192 -12.30 -6.42 5.84
C ASP A 192 -12.88 -6.03 7.20
N TRP A 193 -12.50 -6.76 8.24
CA TRP A 193 -12.91 -6.44 9.61
C TRP A 193 -12.39 -5.07 10.07
N LEU A 194 -11.11 -4.75 9.78
CA LEU A 194 -10.51 -3.45 10.13
C LEU A 194 -11.20 -2.30 9.39
N GLU A 195 -11.53 -2.48 8.12
CA GLU A 195 -12.26 -1.50 7.33
C GLU A 195 -13.63 -1.21 7.93
N GLU A 196 -14.40 -2.25 8.28
CA GLU A 196 -15.70 -2.10 8.93
C GLU A 196 -15.57 -1.41 10.30
N PHE A 197 -14.55 -1.78 11.09
CA PHE A 197 -14.26 -1.13 12.36
C PHE A 197 -13.99 0.37 12.17
N LEU A 198 -13.14 0.76 11.22
CA LEU A 198 -12.77 2.16 10.98
C LEU A 198 -13.91 2.99 10.38
N ILE A 199 -14.76 2.40 9.53
CA ILE A 199 -15.96 3.06 8.99
C ILE A 199 -16.95 3.42 10.11
N ASN A 200 -17.10 2.55 11.10
CA ASN A 200 -17.98 2.74 12.24
C ASN A 200 -17.33 3.51 13.41
N PHE A 201 -16.05 3.87 13.29
CA PHE A 201 -15.33 4.56 14.35
C PHE A 201 -15.70 6.04 14.42
N GLU A 202 -16.26 6.46 15.55
CA GLU A 202 -16.85 7.80 15.71
C GLU A 202 -15.82 8.91 16.02
N ASN A 203 -14.61 8.55 16.42
CA ASN A 203 -13.55 9.50 16.78
C ASN A 203 -12.63 9.84 15.60
N THR A 204 -11.48 10.46 15.88
CA THR A 204 -10.53 10.87 14.84
C THR A 204 -9.60 9.73 14.47
N VAL A 205 -9.54 9.36 13.18
CA VAL A 205 -8.55 8.42 12.64
C VAL A 205 -7.63 9.15 11.68
N ILE A 206 -6.33 8.92 11.82
CA ILE A 206 -5.30 9.37 10.87
C ILE A 206 -4.48 8.16 10.47
N VAL A 207 -4.53 7.80 9.18
CA VAL A 207 -3.91 6.59 8.65
C VAL A 207 -2.95 6.89 7.51
N VAL A 208 -1.80 6.24 7.54
CA VAL A 208 -0.89 6.13 6.40
C VAL A 208 -1.06 4.74 5.81
N SER A 209 -1.33 4.62 4.52
CA SER A 209 -1.38 3.35 3.82
C SER A 209 -0.97 3.51 2.35
N HIS A 210 -0.39 2.45 1.79
CA HIS A 210 -0.14 2.31 0.36
C HIS A 210 -1.27 1.56 -0.36
N ASP A 211 -2.23 1.04 0.38
CA ASP A 211 -3.39 0.34 -0.15
C ASP A 211 -4.48 1.36 -0.57
N ARG A 212 -4.64 1.52 -1.88
CA ARG A 212 -5.60 2.47 -2.47
C ARG A 212 -7.05 2.07 -2.19
N TYR A 213 -7.34 0.77 -2.23
CA TYR A 213 -8.68 0.26 -1.99
C TYR A 213 -9.10 0.52 -0.54
N PHE A 214 -8.21 0.20 0.41
CA PHE A 214 -8.41 0.51 1.81
C PHE A 214 -8.66 2.01 2.04
N LEU A 215 -7.81 2.89 1.48
CA LEU A 215 -7.99 4.34 1.60
C LEU A 215 -9.31 4.83 0.98
N ASN A 216 -9.74 4.25 -0.15
CA ASN A 216 -11.01 4.58 -0.76
C ASN A 216 -12.20 4.22 0.12
N LYS A 217 -12.12 3.09 0.81
CA LYS A 217 -13.21 2.54 1.60
C LYS A 217 -13.37 3.24 2.94
N VAL A 218 -12.26 3.60 3.60
CA VAL A 218 -12.29 4.12 4.98
C VAL A 218 -12.12 5.63 5.10
N CYS A 219 -11.44 6.31 4.14
CA CYS A 219 -11.10 7.72 4.28
C CYS A 219 -12.22 8.65 3.85
N THR A 220 -12.47 9.68 4.68
CA THR A 220 -13.35 10.83 4.37
C THR A 220 -12.57 12.05 3.89
N TYR A 221 -11.28 12.11 4.22
CA TYR A 221 -10.34 13.15 3.79
C TYR A 221 -9.00 12.55 3.40
N ILE A 222 -8.33 13.19 2.46
CA ILE A 222 -6.96 12.88 2.08
C ILE A 222 -6.04 14.06 2.40
N ALA A 223 -5.00 13.83 3.19
CA ALA A 223 -3.93 14.78 3.48
C ALA A 223 -2.73 14.45 2.58
N ASP A 224 -2.52 15.25 1.57
CA ASP A 224 -1.50 15.06 0.54
C ASP A 224 -0.21 15.78 0.90
N ILE A 225 0.88 15.03 1.10
CA ILE A 225 2.23 15.56 1.31
C ILE A 225 2.93 15.67 -0.02
N ASP A 226 2.92 16.87 -0.60
CA ASP A 226 3.65 17.18 -1.85
C ASP A 226 4.09 18.65 -1.86
N TYR A 227 5.06 18.99 -2.72
CA TYR A 227 5.61 20.34 -2.87
C TYR A 227 6.16 20.97 -1.56
N GLY A 228 6.53 20.14 -0.58
CA GLY A 228 6.96 20.57 0.75
C GLY A 228 5.83 21.14 1.62
N LYS A 229 4.59 20.80 1.31
CA LYS A 229 3.37 21.19 2.05
C LYS A 229 2.50 19.97 2.30
N ILE A 230 1.52 20.13 3.19
CA ILE A 230 0.46 19.16 3.38
C ILE A 230 -0.86 19.85 3.06
N THR A 231 -1.57 19.33 2.06
CA THR A 231 -2.84 19.87 1.60
C THR A 231 -3.97 18.89 1.89
N LEU A 232 -5.06 19.37 2.48
CA LEU A 232 -6.21 18.56 2.84
C LEU A 232 -7.28 18.63 1.74
N PHE A 233 -7.72 17.46 1.30
CA PHE A 233 -8.82 17.28 0.34
C PHE A 233 -9.98 16.55 1.02
N ALA A 234 -11.20 17.07 0.86
CA ALA A 234 -12.41 16.38 1.30
C ALA A 234 -12.78 15.31 0.26
N GLY A 235 -12.94 14.07 0.71
CA GLY A 235 -13.24 12.91 -0.13
C GLY A 235 -12.22 11.78 0.06
N ASN A 236 -12.43 10.70 -0.68
CA ASN A 236 -11.56 9.52 -0.67
C ASN A 236 -10.36 9.65 -1.64
N TYR A 237 -9.58 8.58 -1.76
CA TYR A 237 -8.39 8.58 -2.63
C TYR A 237 -8.71 8.81 -4.10
N ASP A 238 -9.75 8.21 -4.66
CA ASP A 238 -10.11 8.38 -6.08
C ASP A 238 -10.52 9.82 -6.38
N PHE A 239 -11.32 10.43 -5.50
CA PHE A 239 -11.70 11.83 -5.63
C PHE A 239 -10.47 12.76 -5.58
N TRP A 240 -9.54 12.49 -4.65
CA TRP A 240 -8.26 13.22 -4.62
C TRP A 240 -7.48 13.05 -5.91
N TYR A 241 -7.36 11.82 -6.42
CA TYR A 241 -6.59 11.52 -7.64
C TYR A 241 -7.15 12.28 -8.84
N GLU A 242 -8.45 12.21 -9.08
CA GLU A 242 -9.11 12.94 -10.18
C GLU A 242 -8.98 14.45 -10.03
N SER A 243 -9.22 14.98 -8.81
CA SER A 243 -9.12 16.40 -8.51
C SER A 243 -7.70 16.94 -8.70
N SER A 244 -6.69 16.19 -8.25
CA SER A 244 -5.28 16.56 -8.39
C SER A 244 -4.84 16.57 -9.85
N GLN A 245 -5.26 15.60 -10.66
CA GLN A 245 -4.99 15.55 -12.11
C GLN A 245 -5.65 16.71 -12.83
N LEU A 246 -6.89 17.04 -12.50
CA LEU A 246 -7.60 18.18 -13.08
C LEU A 246 -6.90 19.50 -12.74
N MET A 247 -6.50 19.69 -11.48
CA MET A 247 -5.79 20.89 -11.03
C MET A 247 -4.47 21.08 -11.79
N VAL A 248 -3.67 20.02 -11.94
CA VAL A 248 -2.41 20.06 -12.70
C VAL A 248 -2.65 20.41 -14.16
N ARG A 249 -3.70 19.87 -14.80
CA ARG A 249 -4.06 20.22 -16.19
C ARG A 249 -4.43 21.69 -16.31
N GLN A 250 -5.29 22.18 -15.42
CA GLN A 250 -5.72 23.59 -15.42
C GLN A 250 -4.53 24.54 -15.22
N MET A 251 -3.61 24.23 -14.29
CA MET A 251 -2.40 25.02 -14.08
C MET A 251 -1.50 25.04 -15.33
N LYS A 252 -1.29 23.89 -15.97
CA LYS A 252 -0.50 23.80 -17.21
C LYS A 252 -1.13 24.61 -18.34
N GLU A 253 -2.44 24.52 -18.54
CA GLU A 253 -3.16 25.30 -19.55
C GLU A 253 -3.12 26.80 -19.28
N ALA A 254 -3.29 27.19 -18.00
CA ALA A 254 -3.18 28.60 -17.60
C ALA A 254 -1.78 29.15 -17.86
N ASN A 255 -0.73 28.39 -17.49
CA ASN A 255 0.65 28.79 -17.76
C ASN A 255 0.96 28.86 -19.26
N LYS A 256 0.49 27.91 -20.04
CA LYS A 256 0.64 27.94 -21.51
C LYS A 256 0.03 29.23 -22.12
N LYS A 257 -1.16 29.60 -21.68
CA LYS A 257 -1.80 30.86 -22.11
C LYS A 257 -0.97 32.08 -21.70
N LYS A 258 -0.45 32.09 -20.45
CA LYS A 258 0.45 33.17 -19.99
C LYS A 258 1.75 33.22 -20.78
N GLU A 259 2.36 32.07 -21.12
CA GLU A 259 3.57 31.99 -21.96
C GLU A 259 3.32 32.52 -23.38
N GLU A 260 2.18 32.18 -23.98
CA GLU A 260 1.77 32.72 -25.28
C GLU A 260 1.62 34.26 -25.23
N GLN A 261 0.95 34.77 -24.19
CA GLN A 261 0.83 36.22 -23.95
C GLN A 261 2.19 36.91 -23.76
N ILE A 262 3.09 36.29 -22.97
CA ILE A 262 4.47 36.80 -22.79
C ILE A 262 5.20 36.86 -24.12
N LYS A 263 5.07 35.82 -24.96
CA LYS A 263 5.70 35.76 -26.27
C LYS A 263 5.18 36.90 -27.18
N GLU A 264 3.87 37.04 -27.29
CA GLU A 264 3.24 38.12 -28.08
C GLU A 264 3.66 39.52 -27.60
N LEU A 265 3.69 39.74 -26.27
CA LEU A 265 4.13 41.01 -25.70
C LEU A 265 5.61 41.29 -25.99
N LYS A 266 6.47 40.29 -25.87
CA LYS A 266 7.91 40.41 -26.19
C LYS A 266 8.12 40.71 -27.68
N GLU A 267 7.42 40.02 -28.57
CA GLU A 267 7.50 40.28 -30.03
C GLU A 267 7.01 41.69 -30.39
N PHE A 268 5.90 42.14 -29.78
CA PHE A 268 5.41 43.49 -29.96
C PHE A 268 6.42 44.54 -29.47
N ILE A 269 6.96 44.37 -28.27
CA ILE A 269 7.96 45.26 -27.69
C ILE A 269 9.21 45.35 -28.59
N ALA A 270 9.73 44.18 -29.03
CA ALA A 270 10.89 44.12 -29.90
C ALA A 270 10.66 44.84 -31.24
N ARG A 271 9.46 44.69 -31.83
CA ARG A 271 9.11 45.30 -33.15
C ARG A 271 8.91 46.81 -33.09
N PHE A 272 8.39 47.33 -31.97
CA PHE A 272 7.94 48.71 -31.86
C PHE A 272 8.69 49.58 -30.86
N SER A 273 9.67 49.04 -30.12
CA SER A 273 10.46 49.79 -29.14
C SER A 273 11.25 50.97 -29.74
N ALA A 274 11.71 50.83 -30.97
CA ALA A 274 12.47 51.88 -31.69
C ALA A 274 11.58 52.88 -32.45
N ASN A 275 10.26 52.71 -32.47
CA ASN A 275 9.36 53.57 -33.21
C ASN A 275 8.76 54.65 -32.31
N ALA A 276 9.13 55.93 -32.55
CA ALA A 276 8.73 57.07 -31.73
C ALA A 276 7.20 57.25 -31.59
N SER A 277 6.40 56.93 -32.60
CA SER A 277 4.95 57.04 -32.58
C SER A 277 4.26 55.96 -31.76
N LYS A 278 4.91 54.79 -31.57
CA LYS A 278 4.39 53.62 -30.80
C LYS A 278 5.11 53.38 -29.46
N SER A 279 6.09 54.21 -29.11
CA SER A 279 6.88 54.09 -27.90
C SER A 279 6.04 54.03 -26.61
N LYS A 280 4.98 54.87 -26.53
CA LYS A 280 4.05 54.84 -25.36
C LYS A 280 3.31 53.51 -25.26
N GLN A 281 2.92 52.90 -26.41
CA GLN A 281 2.27 51.59 -26.42
C GLN A 281 3.26 50.47 -26.04
N ALA A 282 4.50 50.53 -26.53
CA ALA A 282 5.56 49.58 -26.11
C ALA A 282 5.86 49.65 -24.61
N THR A 283 5.90 50.86 -24.05
CA THR A 283 6.08 51.06 -22.60
C THR A 283 4.91 50.51 -21.79
N SER A 284 3.66 50.71 -22.23
CA SER A 284 2.48 50.13 -21.59
C SER A 284 2.51 48.60 -21.61
N ARG A 285 2.89 48.02 -22.78
CA ARG A 285 3.02 46.58 -22.93
C ARG A 285 4.17 45.97 -22.07
N LYS A 286 5.28 46.72 -21.90
CA LYS A 286 6.35 46.34 -21.00
C LYS A 286 5.88 46.26 -19.56
N LYS A 287 5.09 47.25 -19.09
CA LYS A 287 4.46 47.22 -17.77
C LYS A 287 3.45 46.08 -17.62
N ALA A 288 2.73 45.71 -18.69
CA ALA A 288 1.83 44.56 -18.69
C ALA A 288 2.62 43.24 -18.57
N LEU A 289 3.76 43.14 -19.30
CA LEU A 289 4.65 41.97 -19.22
C LEU A 289 5.23 41.78 -17.81
N GLU A 290 5.62 42.88 -17.13
CA GLU A 290 6.16 42.85 -15.77
C GLU A 290 5.12 42.36 -14.72
N LYS A 291 3.82 42.43 -15.04
CA LYS A 291 2.73 41.97 -14.16
C LYS A 291 2.30 40.53 -14.40
N ILE A 292 2.78 39.91 -15.46
CA ILE A 292 2.45 38.49 -15.74
C ILE A 292 3.44 37.62 -14.96
N GLU A 293 2.94 37.05 -13.87
CA GLU A 293 3.65 36.00 -13.13
C GLU A 293 3.17 34.64 -13.63
N LEU A 294 4.12 33.80 -14.02
CA LEU A 294 3.85 32.38 -14.24
C LEU A 294 3.65 31.75 -12.87
N ASP A 295 2.62 30.92 -12.74
CA ASP A 295 2.48 30.11 -11.54
C ASP A 295 3.70 29.19 -11.45
N ASP A 296 4.39 29.23 -10.31
CA ASP A 296 5.53 28.36 -10.04
C ASP A 296 5.00 26.93 -9.85
N ILE A 297 4.89 26.20 -10.97
CA ILE A 297 4.57 24.78 -10.93
C ILE A 297 5.83 24.06 -10.45
N ARG A 298 6.00 23.98 -9.14
CA ARG A 298 7.07 23.17 -8.56
C ARG A 298 6.89 21.73 -9.06
N PRO A 299 7.97 21.04 -9.40
CA PRO A 299 7.85 19.63 -9.76
C PRO A 299 7.33 18.85 -8.54
N SER A 300 6.32 18.00 -8.75
CA SER A 300 5.84 17.09 -7.72
C SER A 300 6.99 16.19 -7.25
N SER A 301 6.99 15.85 -5.97
CA SER A 301 7.89 14.84 -5.43
C SER A 301 7.54 13.43 -5.93
N ARG A 302 6.31 13.24 -6.44
CA ARG A 302 5.86 11.99 -7.03
C ARG A 302 6.48 11.79 -8.41
N LYS A 303 7.02 10.59 -8.60
CA LYS A 303 7.59 10.18 -9.87
C LYS A 303 6.92 8.89 -10.30
N TYR A 304 6.23 8.94 -11.42
CA TYR A 304 5.60 7.76 -12.02
C TYR A 304 6.58 7.12 -13.01
N PRO A 305 6.93 5.84 -12.86
CA PRO A 305 7.66 5.15 -13.90
C PRO A 305 6.77 5.01 -15.15
N TYR A 306 7.39 4.99 -16.32
CA TYR A 306 6.68 4.77 -17.57
C TYR A 306 6.60 3.27 -17.85
N ILE A 307 5.45 2.66 -17.57
CA ILE A 307 5.19 1.24 -17.81
C ILE A 307 4.22 1.09 -18.98
N ASP A 308 4.70 0.49 -20.07
CA ASP A 308 3.95 0.28 -21.30
C ASP A 308 4.43 -1.02 -21.96
N PHE A 309 3.66 -2.08 -21.78
CA PHE A 309 3.96 -3.40 -22.34
C PHE A 309 3.47 -3.46 -23.79
N ARG A 310 4.40 -3.68 -24.72
CA ARG A 310 4.11 -3.76 -26.15
C ARG A 310 4.57 -5.10 -26.70
N PRO A 311 3.64 -5.95 -27.18
CA PRO A 311 4.03 -7.19 -27.79
C PRO A 311 4.62 -6.94 -29.21
N ASP A 312 5.71 -7.64 -29.51
CA ASP A 312 6.34 -7.57 -30.85
C ASP A 312 5.55 -8.38 -31.88
N ARG A 313 4.71 -9.31 -31.41
CA ARG A 313 3.92 -10.20 -32.23
C ARG A 313 2.49 -10.30 -31.69
N GLU A 314 1.52 -10.31 -32.60
CA GLU A 314 0.12 -10.61 -32.27
C GLU A 314 -0.04 -12.05 -31.76
N ILE A 315 -0.91 -12.22 -30.75
CA ILE A 315 -1.23 -13.52 -30.17
C ILE A 315 -2.36 -14.19 -30.97
N GLY A 316 -2.23 -15.50 -31.21
CA GLY A 316 -3.28 -16.32 -31.82
C GLY A 316 -4.41 -16.66 -30.85
N ASN A 317 -5.41 -17.39 -31.34
CA ASN A 317 -6.58 -17.75 -30.52
C ASN A 317 -6.27 -18.86 -29.49
N GLU A 318 -5.41 -19.82 -29.85
CA GLU A 318 -4.95 -20.86 -28.93
C GLU A 318 -3.73 -20.34 -28.16
N VAL A 319 -3.90 -20.07 -26.89
CA VAL A 319 -2.84 -19.47 -26.06
C VAL A 319 -2.21 -20.50 -25.14
N LEU A 320 -3.00 -21.17 -24.31
CA LEU A 320 -2.52 -22.18 -23.37
C LEU A 320 -3.61 -23.21 -23.12
N GLU A 321 -3.22 -24.47 -23.11
CA GLU A 321 -4.03 -25.62 -22.67
C GLU A 321 -3.31 -26.31 -21.51
N VAL A 322 -4.01 -26.51 -20.41
CA VAL A 322 -3.53 -27.15 -19.18
C VAL A 322 -4.44 -28.34 -18.89
N GLU A 323 -3.87 -29.51 -18.76
CA GLU A 323 -4.62 -30.76 -18.56
C GLU A 323 -4.07 -31.54 -17.36
N GLY A 324 -4.86 -31.63 -16.29
CA GLY A 324 -4.63 -32.53 -15.16
C GLY A 324 -3.32 -32.31 -14.40
N ILE A 325 -2.81 -31.10 -14.33
CA ILE A 325 -1.55 -30.81 -13.62
C ILE A 325 -1.71 -31.08 -12.14
N SER A 326 -0.85 -31.96 -11.62
CA SER A 326 -0.72 -32.23 -10.18
C SER A 326 0.72 -32.04 -9.74
N LYS A 327 0.91 -31.52 -8.51
CA LYS A 327 2.22 -31.33 -7.90
C LYS A 327 2.16 -31.52 -6.39
N THR A 328 3.11 -32.30 -5.88
CA THR A 328 3.33 -32.54 -4.47
C THR A 328 4.67 -31.94 -4.04
N LEU A 329 4.68 -31.14 -3.00
CA LEU A 329 5.89 -30.57 -2.40
C LEU A 329 5.96 -30.96 -0.93
N ASN A 330 7.12 -31.51 -0.50
CA ASN A 330 7.36 -31.95 0.88
C ASN A 330 6.28 -32.90 1.47
N GLY A 331 5.67 -33.71 0.61
CA GLY A 331 4.62 -34.66 1.00
C GLY A 331 3.19 -34.09 1.01
N VAL A 332 3.04 -32.79 0.77
CA VAL A 332 1.73 -32.11 0.67
C VAL A 332 1.37 -31.93 -0.79
N LYS A 333 0.16 -32.31 -1.17
CA LYS A 333 -0.37 -32.10 -2.52
C LYS A 333 -0.78 -30.62 -2.68
N ILE A 334 -0.04 -29.90 -3.49
CA ILE A 334 -0.22 -28.45 -3.69
C ILE A 334 -1.16 -28.13 -4.85
N LEU A 335 -1.09 -28.94 -5.92
CA LEU A 335 -1.96 -28.86 -7.10
C LEU A 335 -2.57 -30.24 -7.34
N ASP A 336 -3.88 -30.30 -7.55
CA ASP A 336 -4.61 -31.55 -7.80
C ASP A 336 -5.45 -31.47 -9.07
N HIS A 337 -4.98 -32.14 -10.14
CA HIS A 337 -5.65 -32.28 -11.45
C HIS A 337 -6.13 -30.93 -12.03
N ILE A 338 -5.31 -29.88 -11.93
CA ILE A 338 -5.61 -28.55 -12.46
C ILE A 338 -5.77 -28.61 -13.97
N SER A 339 -6.92 -28.18 -14.47
CA SER A 339 -7.22 -28.13 -15.91
C SER A 339 -7.95 -26.84 -16.26
N PHE A 340 -7.43 -26.12 -17.25
CA PHE A 340 -8.06 -24.93 -17.83
C PHE A 340 -7.47 -24.59 -19.18
N THR A 341 -8.17 -23.76 -19.95
CA THR A 341 -7.69 -23.22 -21.23
C THR A 341 -7.64 -21.70 -21.17
N VAL A 342 -6.63 -21.11 -21.79
CA VAL A 342 -6.48 -19.66 -21.89
C VAL A 342 -6.69 -19.23 -23.33
N GLN A 343 -7.52 -18.23 -23.53
CA GLN A 343 -7.87 -17.67 -24.83
C GLN A 343 -7.23 -16.29 -25.01
N ARG A 344 -7.24 -15.81 -26.25
CA ARG A 344 -6.91 -14.41 -26.57
C ARG A 344 -7.78 -13.47 -25.71
N GLU A 345 -7.19 -12.40 -25.19
CA GLU A 345 -7.83 -11.39 -24.33
C GLU A 345 -8.10 -11.83 -22.87
N ASP A 346 -7.75 -13.06 -22.48
CA ASP A 346 -7.86 -13.46 -21.08
C ASP A 346 -6.84 -12.69 -20.22
N LYS A 347 -7.36 -12.07 -19.18
CA LYS A 347 -6.60 -11.48 -18.08
C LYS A 347 -7.02 -12.17 -16.79
N ILE A 348 -6.23 -13.13 -16.38
CA ILE A 348 -6.58 -14.09 -15.33
C ILE A 348 -5.87 -13.71 -14.04
N ALA A 349 -6.63 -13.35 -13.02
CA ALA A 349 -6.11 -13.18 -11.67
C ALA A 349 -6.24 -14.48 -10.87
N PHE A 350 -5.12 -14.94 -10.30
CA PHE A 350 -5.09 -16.04 -9.35
C PHE A 350 -5.17 -15.47 -7.95
N VAL A 351 -6.29 -15.68 -7.27
CA VAL A 351 -6.60 -15.12 -5.96
C VAL A 351 -6.54 -16.17 -4.85
N GLY A 352 -6.91 -15.82 -3.62
CA GLY A 352 -6.93 -16.71 -2.46
C GLY A 352 -5.60 -16.84 -1.72
N GLY A 353 -5.64 -17.48 -0.53
CA GLY A 353 -4.53 -17.55 0.41
C GLY A 353 -3.41 -18.53 0.04
N ASN A 354 -3.66 -19.46 -0.88
CA ASN A 354 -2.68 -20.51 -1.25
C ASN A 354 -1.57 -19.98 -2.17
N GLU A 355 -0.69 -19.13 -1.63
CA GLU A 355 0.40 -18.50 -2.39
C GLU A 355 1.39 -19.52 -2.98
N LEU A 356 1.67 -20.60 -2.23
CA LEU A 356 2.58 -21.63 -2.69
C LEU A 356 2.06 -22.32 -3.94
N ALA A 357 0.75 -22.60 -4.00
CA ALA A 357 0.12 -23.21 -5.17
C ALA A 357 0.18 -22.30 -6.40
N LYS A 358 -0.10 -20.99 -6.24
CA LYS A 358 -0.02 -20.00 -7.32
C LYS A 358 1.38 -19.93 -7.92
N THR A 359 2.40 -19.73 -7.06
CA THR A 359 3.81 -19.70 -7.48
C THR A 359 4.25 -21.02 -8.13
N THR A 360 3.83 -22.16 -7.57
CA THR A 360 4.14 -23.49 -8.12
C THR A 360 3.57 -23.65 -9.52
N LEU A 361 2.31 -23.27 -9.73
CA LEU A 361 1.68 -23.33 -11.04
C LEU A 361 2.42 -22.45 -12.06
N PHE A 362 2.74 -21.20 -11.72
CA PHE A 362 3.48 -20.30 -12.62
C PHE A 362 4.86 -20.86 -12.99
N ARG A 363 5.58 -21.44 -12.04
CA ARG A 363 6.87 -22.08 -12.30
C ARG A 363 6.78 -23.31 -13.17
N ILE A 364 5.68 -24.09 -13.09
CA ILE A 364 5.42 -25.19 -14.01
C ILE A 364 5.16 -24.64 -15.41
N LEU A 365 4.26 -23.65 -15.55
CA LEU A 365 3.88 -23.08 -16.85
C LEU A 365 5.05 -22.36 -17.56
N THR A 366 6.01 -21.87 -16.81
CA THR A 366 7.25 -21.26 -17.35
C THR A 366 8.37 -22.27 -17.61
N GLY A 367 8.16 -23.54 -17.23
CA GLY A 367 9.16 -24.60 -17.42
C GLY A 367 10.30 -24.60 -16.40
N GLU A 368 10.20 -23.85 -15.30
CA GLU A 368 11.21 -23.85 -14.25
C GLU A 368 11.19 -25.14 -13.40
N ILE A 369 10.03 -25.74 -13.23
CA ILE A 369 9.83 -27.00 -12.53
C ILE A 369 8.87 -27.89 -13.33
N GLU A 370 9.01 -29.22 -13.18
CA GLU A 370 8.14 -30.19 -13.83
C GLU A 370 6.92 -30.50 -12.95
N ALA A 371 5.76 -30.73 -13.58
CA ALA A 371 4.60 -31.31 -12.93
C ALA A 371 4.84 -32.80 -12.60
N ASP A 372 4.20 -33.31 -11.55
CA ASP A 372 4.26 -34.75 -11.22
C ASP A 372 3.33 -35.54 -12.13
N GLU A 373 2.18 -34.94 -12.49
CA GLU A 373 1.19 -35.50 -13.41
C GLU A 373 0.61 -34.40 -14.29
N GLY A 374 0.03 -34.77 -15.43
CA GLY A 374 -0.59 -33.86 -16.37
C GLY A 374 0.39 -33.23 -17.36
N GLN A 375 -0.13 -32.36 -18.18
CA GLN A 375 0.65 -31.67 -19.21
C GLN A 375 0.09 -30.29 -19.49
N TYR A 376 0.91 -29.42 -20.08
CA TYR A 376 0.46 -28.14 -20.62
C TYR A 376 1.08 -27.88 -21.99
N LYS A 377 0.41 -27.06 -22.78
CA LYS A 377 0.85 -26.72 -24.12
C LYS A 377 0.59 -25.25 -24.42
N TRP A 378 1.66 -24.52 -24.71
CA TRP A 378 1.57 -23.15 -25.21
C TRP A 378 1.31 -23.10 -26.71
N GLY A 379 0.51 -22.15 -27.16
CA GLY A 379 0.27 -21.89 -28.57
C GLY A 379 1.54 -21.48 -29.32
N ILE A 380 1.62 -21.78 -30.61
CA ILE A 380 2.82 -21.53 -31.47
C ILE A 380 3.16 -20.04 -31.57
N THR A 381 2.17 -19.15 -31.37
CA THR A 381 2.35 -17.70 -31.48
C THR A 381 2.70 -17.04 -30.16
N THR A 382 2.75 -17.78 -29.06
CA THR A 382 3.00 -17.24 -27.72
C THR A 382 4.47 -16.95 -27.49
N SER A 383 4.74 -15.84 -26.80
CA SER A 383 6.02 -15.48 -26.23
C SER A 383 5.80 -15.05 -24.80
N LEU A 384 6.57 -15.63 -23.86
CA LEU A 384 6.36 -15.50 -22.44
C LEU A 384 7.35 -14.52 -21.82
N SER A 385 6.88 -13.73 -20.88
CA SER A 385 7.73 -13.01 -19.93
C SER A 385 7.19 -13.20 -18.51
N TYR A 386 8.06 -13.58 -17.60
CA TYR A 386 7.71 -13.94 -16.23
C TYR A 386 8.34 -12.99 -15.21
N PHE A 387 7.51 -12.49 -14.32
CA PHE A 387 7.92 -11.76 -13.14
C PHE A 387 7.83 -12.70 -11.93
N PRO A 388 8.97 -13.24 -11.43
CA PRO A 388 8.96 -14.20 -10.33
C PRO A 388 8.78 -13.51 -8.97
N LYS A 389 8.16 -14.20 -8.02
CA LYS A 389 8.03 -13.76 -6.64
C LYS A 389 9.40 -13.60 -5.96
N ASP A 390 10.32 -14.53 -6.19
CA ASP A 390 11.71 -14.48 -5.72
C ASP A 390 12.66 -14.28 -6.90
N SER A 391 13.22 -13.09 -6.97
CA SER A 391 14.18 -12.68 -8.00
C SER A 391 15.63 -12.65 -7.52
N THR A 392 15.91 -13.18 -6.33
CA THR A 392 17.25 -13.09 -5.69
C THR A 392 18.36 -13.59 -6.61
N LYS A 393 18.13 -14.69 -7.32
CA LYS A 393 19.12 -15.28 -8.25
C LYS A 393 19.42 -14.39 -9.45
N GLU A 394 18.46 -13.63 -9.94
CA GLU A 394 18.65 -12.73 -11.10
C GLU A 394 19.56 -11.54 -10.75
N PHE A 395 19.56 -11.12 -9.50
CA PHE A 395 20.30 -9.95 -9.02
C PHE A 395 21.61 -10.31 -8.28
N ASP A 396 21.97 -11.59 -8.21
CA ASP A 396 23.26 -12.03 -7.62
C ASP A 396 24.40 -11.98 -8.65
N SER A 397 24.65 -10.78 -9.17
CA SER A 397 25.71 -10.49 -10.14
C SER A 397 26.33 -9.12 -9.84
N ASP A 398 27.62 -8.97 -10.20
CA ASP A 398 28.33 -7.70 -10.09
C ASP A 398 28.10 -6.78 -11.30
N ALA A 399 27.29 -7.19 -12.27
CA ALA A 399 26.93 -6.39 -13.42
C ALA A 399 26.16 -5.11 -13.00
N THR A 400 26.25 -4.08 -13.82
CA THR A 400 25.40 -2.89 -13.69
C THR A 400 23.99 -3.17 -14.24
N ILE A 401 23.00 -2.36 -13.83
CA ILE A 401 21.63 -2.47 -14.35
C ILE A 401 21.63 -2.36 -15.89
N ALA A 402 22.41 -1.45 -16.45
CA ALA A 402 22.47 -1.23 -17.90
C ALA A 402 23.07 -2.45 -18.63
N GLU A 403 24.13 -3.05 -18.12
CA GLU A 403 24.72 -4.27 -18.68
C GLU A 403 23.73 -5.45 -18.64
N TRP A 404 23.08 -5.63 -17.49
CA TRP A 404 22.10 -6.67 -17.29
C TRP A 404 20.91 -6.53 -18.25
N LEU A 405 20.31 -5.33 -18.34
CA LEU A 405 19.16 -5.09 -19.22
C LEU A 405 19.54 -5.20 -20.71
N THR A 406 20.76 -4.81 -21.08
CA THR A 406 21.30 -4.98 -22.44
C THR A 406 21.32 -6.45 -22.84
N GLY A 407 21.53 -7.37 -21.88
CA GLY A 407 21.47 -8.82 -22.13
C GLY A 407 20.14 -9.28 -22.70
N TYR A 408 19.04 -8.65 -22.28
CA TYR A 408 17.66 -9.00 -22.68
C TYR A 408 17.13 -8.18 -23.87
N SER A 409 17.83 -7.14 -24.28
CA SER A 409 17.42 -6.28 -25.40
C SER A 409 17.91 -6.85 -26.73
N GLU A 410 17.07 -6.84 -27.77
CA GLU A 410 17.50 -7.07 -29.14
C GLU A 410 18.38 -5.92 -29.65
N ASN A 411 17.97 -4.69 -29.31
CA ASN A 411 18.79 -3.50 -29.58
C ASN A 411 19.86 -3.32 -28.50
N LYS A 412 21.11 -3.60 -28.86
CA LYS A 412 22.27 -3.49 -27.95
C LYS A 412 22.83 -2.07 -27.81
N ASP A 413 22.19 -1.06 -28.40
CA ASP A 413 22.63 0.34 -28.26
C ASP A 413 22.50 0.82 -26.82
N ALA A 414 23.60 1.28 -26.25
CA ALA A 414 23.66 1.78 -24.88
C ALA A 414 22.75 2.99 -24.64
N THR A 415 22.55 3.83 -25.67
CA THR A 415 21.66 5.00 -25.58
C THR A 415 20.20 4.57 -25.47
N TYR A 416 19.80 3.54 -26.23
CA TYR A 416 18.47 2.96 -26.16
C TYR A 416 18.16 2.40 -24.78
N VAL A 417 19.06 1.55 -24.26
CA VAL A 417 18.89 0.91 -22.94
C VAL A 417 18.88 1.94 -21.79
N ARG A 418 19.77 2.93 -21.83
CA ARG A 418 19.78 4.02 -20.84
C ARG A 418 18.56 4.91 -20.92
N GLY A 419 18.06 5.21 -22.11
CA GLY A 419 16.79 5.93 -22.31
C GLY A 419 15.62 5.17 -21.72
N PHE A 420 15.62 3.85 -21.86
CA PHE A 420 14.62 2.96 -21.27
C PHE A 420 14.67 2.98 -19.74
N LEU A 421 15.86 2.82 -19.17
CA LEU A 421 16.07 2.89 -17.72
C LEU A 421 15.68 4.26 -17.15
N GLY A 422 15.94 5.36 -17.87
CA GLY A 422 15.54 6.71 -17.47
C GLY A 422 14.01 6.85 -17.33
N ARG A 423 13.24 6.22 -18.23
CA ARG A 423 11.76 6.17 -18.13
C ARG A 423 11.29 5.36 -16.92
N MET A 424 12.09 4.41 -16.46
CA MET A 424 11.84 3.61 -15.26
C MET A 424 12.46 4.20 -13.98
N LEU A 425 12.76 5.51 -14.01
CA LEU A 425 13.30 6.30 -12.89
C LEU A 425 14.72 5.94 -12.47
N PHE A 426 15.52 5.33 -13.36
CA PHE A 426 16.95 5.14 -13.19
C PHE A 426 17.69 6.23 -13.97
N ALA A 427 17.80 7.43 -13.39
CA ALA A 427 18.44 8.58 -14.04
C ALA A 427 19.89 8.80 -13.54
N GLY A 428 20.77 9.24 -14.43
CA GLY A 428 22.15 9.59 -14.07
C GLY A 428 22.94 8.41 -13.52
N GLU A 429 23.44 8.54 -12.30
CA GLU A 429 24.24 7.52 -11.62
C GLU A 429 23.46 6.26 -11.24
N ASP A 430 22.13 6.34 -11.14
CA ASP A 430 21.30 5.18 -10.83
C ASP A 430 21.37 4.11 -11.92
N GLY A 431 21.51 4.49 -13.18
CA GLY A 431 21.61 3.55 -14.30
C GLY A 431 22.90 2.71 -14.33
N VAL A 432 23.92 3.10 -13.55
CA VAL A 432 25.20 2.38 -13.42
C VAL A 432 25.36 1.68 -12.07
N LYS A 433 24.31 1.67 -11.23
CA LYS A 433 24.31 0.88 -9.99
C LYS A 433 24.51 -0.60 -10.30
N ARG A 434 25.20 -1.28 -9.39
CA ARG A 434 25.34 -2.74 -9.44
C ARG A 434 24.06 -3.43 -8.95
N LEU A 435 23.76 -4.59 -9.51
CA LEU A 435 22.54 -5.34 -9.17
C LEU A 435 22.45 -5.70 -7.69
N LYS A 436 23.56 -6.04 -7.04
CA LYS A 436 23.61 -6.44 -5.63
C LYS A 436 23.23 -5.35 -4.63
N VAL A 437 23.32 -4.07 -5.00
CA VAL A 437 23.05 -2.94 -4.11
C VAL A 437 21.65 -2.35 -4.29
N LEU A 438 20.81 -2.96 -5.13
CA LEU A 438 19.48 -2.47 -5.42
C LEU A 438 18.52 -2.69 -4.25
N SER A 439 17.71 -1.69 -3.95
CA SER A 439 16.56 -1.81 -3.06
C SER A 439 15.46 -2.71 -3.66
N GLY A 440 14.53 -3.18 -2.84
CA GLY A 440 13.41 -4.01 -3.30
C GLY A 440 12.63 -3.36 -4.43
N GLY A 441 12.24 -2.10 -4.30
CA GLY A 441 11.52 -1.37 -5.35
C GLY A 441 12.35 -1.14 -6.63
N GLU A 442 13.67 -0.94 -6.52
CA GLU A 442 14.56 -0.86 -7.69
C GLU A 442 14.63 -2.20 -8.43
N LYS A 443 14.74 -3.32 -7.71
CA LYS A 443 14.70 -4.68 -8.30
C LYS A 443 13.41 -4.92 -9.07
N VAL A 444 12.27 -4.57 -8.49
CA VAL A 444 10.96 -4.69 -9.15
C VAL A 444 10.93 -3.84 -10.43
N ARG A 445 11.37 -2.58 -10.39
CA ARG A 445 11.42 -1.74 -11.60
C ARG A 445 12.38 -2.30 -12.67
N CYS A 446 13.49 -2.93 -12.28
CA CYS A 446 14.37 -3.64 -13.21
C CYS A 446 13.65 -4.82 -13.89
N LEU A 447 12.95 -5.66 -13.12
CA LEU A 447 12.18 -6.78 -13.67
C LEU A 447 11.08 -6.30 -14.62
N LEU A 448 10.34 -5.25 -14.28
CA LEU A 448 9.35 -4.65 -15.16
C LEU A 448 10.00 -4.11 -16.45
N SER A 449 11.20 -3.52 -16.36
CA SER A 449 11.97 -3.10 -17.53
C SER A 449 12.34 -4.27 -18.43
N LYS A 450 12.75 -5.40 -17.85
CA LYS A 450 13.03 -6.67 -18.57
C LYS A 450 11.78 -7.17 -19.28
N MET A 451 10.63 -7.16 -18.61
CA MET A 451 9.37 -7.59 -19.21
C MET A 451 8.94 -6.71 -20.39
N MET A 452 9.07 -5.38 -20.24
CA MET A 452 8.74 -4.44 -21.32
C MET A 452 9.66 -4.59 -22.53
N ILE A 453 10.97 -4.79 -22.30
CA ILE A 453 11.96 -4.87 -23.39
C ILE A 453 11.90 -6.21 -24.12
N SER A 454 11.29 -7.25 -23.50
CA SER A 454 11.16 -8.58 -24.08
C SER A 454 10.16 -8.66 -25.24
N GLY A 455 9.22 -7.70 -25.34
CA GLY A 455 8.17 -7.71 -26.36
C GLY A 455 7.24 -8.93 -26.31
N ALA A 456 7.13 -9.59 -25.16
CA ALA A 456 6.29 -10.78 -25.00
C ALA A 456 4.79 -10.45 -25.13
N ASN A 457 4.01 -11.41 -25.65
CA ASN A 457 2.55 -11.29 -25.79
C ASN A 457 1.77 -12.04 -24.71
N VAL A 458 2.45 -12.75 -23.82
CA VAL A 458 1.91 -13.34 -22.60
C VAL A 458 2.78 -12.88 -21.43
N LEU A 459 2.16 -12.24 -20.45
CA LEU A 459 2.82 -11.77 -19.24
C LEU A 459 2.33 -12.59 -18.04
N ILE A 460 3.28 -13.07 -17.24
CA ILE A 460 3.00 -13.79 -16.00
C ILE A 460 3.59 -12.97 -14.85
N PHE A 461 2.76 -12.58 -13.87
CA PHE A 461 3.20 -11.81 -12.71
C PHE A 461 2.92 -12.56 -11.41
N ASP A 462 3.94 -12.77 -10.60
CA ASP A 462 3.83 -13.34 -9.26
C ASP A 462 4.14 -12.28 -8.21
N GLU A 463 3.11 -11.67 -7.65
CA GLU A 463 3.16 -10.60 -6.64
C GLU A 463 4.00 -9.36 -7.07
N PRO A 464 3.70 -8.74 -8.23
CA PRO A 464 4.53 -7.67 -8.79
C PRO A 464 4.44 -6.35 -8.02
N THR A 465 3.44 -6.19 -7.14
CA THR A 465 3.22 -4.95 -6.36
C THR A 465 4.03 -4.90 -5.06
N ASN A 466 4.61 -6.02 -4.64
CA ASN A 466 5.45 -6.06 -3.45
C ASN A 466 6.64 -5.09 -3.59
N HIS A 467 6.90 -4.31 -2.54
CA HIS A 467 7.96 -3.29 -2.48
C HIS A 467 7.81 -2.09 -3.42
N LEU A 468 6.69 -1.95 -4.14
CA LEU A 468 6.39 -0.77 -4.94
C LEU A 468 5.73 0.33 -4.09
N ASP A 469 6.02 1.57 -4.45
CA ASP A 469 5.24 2.71 -3.97
C ASP A 469 3.93 2.85 -4.77
N MET A 470 3.02 3.64 -4.23
CA MET A 470 1.70 3.85 -4.80
C MET A 470 1.75 4.37 -6.25
N GLU A 471 2.70 5.22 -6.56
CA GLU A 471 2.94 5.76 -7.89
C GLU A 471 3.35 4.65 -8.88
N SER A 472 4.25 3.78 -8.46
CA SER A 472 4.70 2.62 -9.27
C SER A 472 3.60 1.57 -9.43
N ILE A 473 2.80 1.30 -8.38
CA ILE A 473 1.63 0.41 -8.46
C ILE A 473 0.61 0.98 -9.46
N THR A 474 0.33 2.29 -9.39
CA THR A 474 -0.59 2.95 -10.32
C THR A 474 -0.10 2.86 -11.77
N ALA A 475 1.20 3.08 -11.99
CA ALA A 475 1.80 2.96 -13.33
C ALA A 475 1.74 1.52 -13.86
N LEU A 476 2.03 0.53 -13.01
CA LEU A 476 1.93 -0.89 -13.35
C LEU A 476 0.49 -1.26 -13.72
N ASN A 477 -0.47 -0.90 -12.89
CA ASN A 477 -1.88 -1.17 -13.12
C ASN A 477 -2.36 -0.60 -14.46
N ASN A 478 -2.02 0.66 -14.75
CA ASN A 478 -2.34 1.29 -16.04
C ASN A 478 -1.66 0.57 -17.23
N GLY A 479 -0.43 0.08 -17.03
CA GLY A 479 0.28 -0.72 -18.04
C GLY A 479 -0.41 -2.06 -18.31
N MET A 480 -0.84 -2.75 -17.25
CA MET A 480 -1.57 -4.02 -17.34
C MET A 480 -2.94 -3.84 -18.00
N ILE A 481 -3.72 -2.83 -17.61
CA ILE A 481 -5.04 -2.55 -18.23
C ILE A 481 -4.90 -2.33 -19.74
N LYS A 482 -3.87 -1.60 -20.18
CA LYS A 482 -3.66 -1.26 -21.59
C LYS A 482 -3.02 -2.36 -22.42
N PHE A 483 -2.42 -3.35 -21.78
CA PHE A 483 -1.73 -4.43 -22.49
C PHE A 483 -2.70 -5.23 -23.36
N PRO A 484 -2.45 -5.36 -24.66
CA PRO A 484 -3.37 -6.03 -25.59
C PRO A 484 -3.21 -7.56 -25.60
N GLY A 485 -2.23 -8.11 -24.88
CA GLY A 485 -1.95 -9.54 -24.80
C GLY A 485 -2.66 -10.22 -23.64
N VAL A 486 -2.22 -11.44 -23.33
CA VAL A 486 -2.73 -12.26 -22.24
C VAL A 486 -1.93 -12.05 -20.97
N GLU A 487 -2.61 -11.98 -19.86
CA GLU A 487 -2.01 -11.86 -18.53
C GLU A 487 -2.47 -12.97 -17.60
N LEU A 488 -1.51 -13.60 -16.92
CA LEU A 488 -1.72 -14.49 -15.79
C LEU A 488 -1.05 -13.85 -14.58
N PHE A 489 -1.78 -13.52 -13.53
CA PHE A 489 -1.15 -12.81 -12.42
C PHE A 489 -1.72 -13.19 -11.06
N ALA A 490 -0.86 -13.18 -10.05
CA ALA A 490 -1.21 -13.21 -8.65
C ALA A 490 -0.83 -11.87 -8.03
N CYS A 491 -1.75 -11.19 -7.38
CA CYS A 491 -1.55 -9.88 -6.80
C CYS A 491 -2.43 -9.68 -5.58
N ARG A 492 -1.89 -9.09 -4.51
CA ARG A 492 -2.64 -8.74 -3.31
C ARG A 492 -3.33 -7.38 -3.39
N ASP A 493 -2.93 -6.53 -4.35
CA ASP A 493 -3.56 -5.22 -4.53
C ASP A 493 -4.94 -5.41 -5.17
N HIS A 494 -5.99 -5.20 -4.37
CA HIS A 494 -7.37 -5.36 -4.77
C HIS A 494 -7.71 -4.54 -6.03
N GLN A 495 -7.27 -3.28 -6.09
CA GLN A 495 -7.54 -2.39 -7.22
C GLN A 495 -6.90 -2.91 -8.52
N VAL A 496 -5.69 -3.48 -8.45
CA VAL A 496 -5.04 -4.08 -9.62
C VAL A 496 -5.84 -5.29 -10.11
N VAL A 497 -6.29 -6.15 -9.21
CA VAL A 497 -7.10 -7.33 -9.57
C VAL A 497 -8.43 -6.90 -10.19
N GLU A 498 -9.20 -6.03 -9.51
CA GLU A 498 -10.52 -5.59 -9.95
C GLU A 498 -10.50 -4.87 -11.31
N THR A 499 -9.50 -4.01 -11.54
CA THR A 499 -9.47 -3.20 -12.77
C THR A 499 -8.81 -3.89 -13.96
N THR A 500 -8.05 -4.98 -13.73
CA THR A 500 -7.31 -5.68 -14.79
C THR A 500 -7.97 -6.99 -15.17
N ALA A 501 -8.40 -7.81 -14.19
CA ALA A 501 -8.89 -9.15 -14.44
C ALA A 501 -10.27 -9.17 -15.10
N ASN A 502 -10.45 -10.07 -16.05
CA ASN A 502 -11.75 -10.45 -16.62
C ASN A 502 -12.11 -11.91 -16.30
N ARG A 503 -11.25 -12.60 -15.56
CA ARG A 503 -11.42 -13.99 -15.14
C ARG A 503 -10.67 -14.22 -13.84
N ILE A 504 -11.33 -14.82 -12.87
CA ILE A 504 -10.80 -15.10 -11.54
C ILE A 504 -10.60 -16.60 -11.39
N MET A 505 -9.43 -17.00 -10.92
CA MET A 505 -9.09 -18.37 -10.54
C MET A 505 -8.62 -18.41 -9.10
N GLU A 506 -9.08 -19.40 -8.34
CA GLU A 506 -8.61 -19.66 -6.98
C GLU A 506 -8.18 -21.12 -6.83
N ILE A 507 -6.98 -21.35 -6.32
CA ILE A 507 -6.50 -22.68 -5.96
C ILE A 507 -6.75 -22.88 -4.47
N LEU A 508 -7.65 -23.80 -4.15
CA LEU A 508 -8.04 -24.11 -2.79
C LEU A 508 -6.92 -24.87 -2.04
N PRO A 509 -6.97 -24.96 -0.69
CA PRO A 509 -6.00 -25.71 0.11
C PRO A 509 -5.84 -27.18 -0.29
N ASP A 510 -6.90 -27.83 -0.78
CA ASP A 510 -6.87 -29.21 -1.31
C ASP A 510 -6.22 -29.35 -2.70
N GLY A 511 -5.76 -28.23 -3.27
CA GLY A 511 -5.16 -28.17 -4.60
C GLY A 511 -6.15 -28.12 -5.77
N SER A 512 -7.46 -28.08 -5.52
CA SER A 512 -8.48 -27.94 -6.56
C SER A 512 -8.61 -26.51 -7.07
N LEU A 513 -9.18 -26.32 -8.27
CA LEU A 513 -9.31 -25.03 -8.93
C LEU A 513 -10.77 -24.58 -9.01
N ILE A 514 -11.01 -23.34 -8.60
CA ILE A 514 -12.21 -22.58 -8.96
C ILE A 514 -11.85 -21.67 -10.14
N ASP A 515 -12.71 -21.61 -11.16
CA ASP A 515 -12.52 -20.82 -12.37
C ASP A 515 -13.83 -20.11 -12.73
N LYS A 516 -13.84 -18.79 -12.69
CA LYS A 516 -15.02 -17.94 -12.92
C LYS A 516 -14.68 -16.76 -13.84
N ARG A 517 -15.51 -16.54 -14.87
CA ARG A 517 -15.46 -15.33 -15.69
C ARG A 517 -16.34 -14.25 -15.03
N THR A 518 -15.74 -13.45 -14.20
CA THR A 518 -16.39 -12.45 -13.35
C THR A 518 -15.39 -11.38 -12.92
N THR A 519 -15.86 -10.30 -12.33
CA THR A 519 -14.99 -9.32 -11.65
C THR A 519 -14.59 -9.83 -10.26
N TYR A 520 -13.59 -9.20 -9.66
CA TYR A 520 -13.10 -9.63 -8.36
C TYR A 520 -14.13 -9.35 -7.24
N ASP A 521 -14.78 -8.19 -7.29
CA ASP A 521 -15.83 -7.83 -6.32
C ASP A 521 -17.04 -8.78 -6.39
N GLU A 522 -17.46 -9.14 -7.62
CA GLU A 522 -18.53 -10.13 -7.80
C GLU A 522 -18.13 -11.52 -7.29
N TYR A 523 -16.86 -11.90 -7.50
CA TYR A 523 -16.32 -13.17 -7.00
C TYR A 523 -16.33 -13.22 -5.48
N LEU A 524 -15.87 -12.15 -4.81
CA LEU A 524 -15.87 -12.06 -3.34
C LEU A 524 -17.27 -12.05 -2.74
N ALA A 525 -18.25 -11.48 -3.46
CA ALA A 525 -19.67 -11.46 -3.04
C ALA A 525 -20.40 -12.77 -3.28
N SER A 526 -19.79 -13.76 -3.94
CA SER A 526 -20.44 -15.03 -4.27
C SER A 526 -20.60 -15.92 -3.03
N ASP A 527 -21.84 -16.16 -2.60
CA ASP A 527 -22.16 -17.01 -1.45
C ASP A 527 -21.67 -18.47 -1.60
N GLU A 528 -21.66 -19.01 -2.82
CA GLU A 528 -21.22 -20.38 -3.09
C GLU A 528 -19.73 -20.54 -2.85
N ASP A 529 -18.94 -19.60 -3.36
CA ASP A 529 -17.48 -19.62 -3.23
C ASP A 529 -17.05 -19.24 -1.80
N ALA A 530 -17.80 -18.37 -1.12
CA ALA A 530 -17.61 -18.06 0.30
C ALA A 530 -17.82 -19.28 1.20
N ARG A 531 -18.83 -20.11 0.92
CA ARG A 531 -19.05 -21.36 1.66
C ARG A 531 -17.93 -22.36 1.47
N LYS A 532 -17.40 -22.52 0.26
CA LYS A 532 -16.24 -23.39 0.00
C LYS A 532 -15.03 -22.95 0.79
N ARG A 533 -14.70 -21.65 0.79
CA ARG A 533 -13.60 -21.08 1.56
C ARG A 533 -13.76 -21.33 3.06
N THR A 534 -14.96 -21.18 3.60
CA THR A 534 -15.26 -21.39 5.02
C THR A 534 -15.10 -22.85 5.44
N VAL A 535 -15.49 -23.80 4.59
CA VAL A 535 -15.33 -25.25 4.86
C VAL A 535 -13.86 -25.61 4.96
N TYR A 536 -13.00 -25.13 4.05
CA TYR A 536 -11.57 -25.40 4.10
C TYR A 536 -10.83 -24.76 5.28
N GLN A 537 -11.27 -23.60 5.75
CA GLN A 537 -10.73 -23.00 6.97
C GLN A 537 -11.09 -23.81 8.24
N MET A 538 -12.23 -24.48 8.24
CA MET A 538 -12.61 -25.36 9.36
C MET A 538 -11.81 -26.68 9.37
N ASP A 539 -11.52 -27.25 8.19
CA ASP A 539 -10.76 -28.49 8.08
C ASP A 539 -9.28 -28.32 8.48
N GLU A 540 -8.66 -27.15 8.22
CA GLU A 540 -7.30 -26.86 8.71
C GLU A 540 -7.22 -26.79 10.24
N SER A 541 -8.32 -26.49 10.94
CA SER A 541 -8.39 -26.48 12.40
C SER A 541 -8.59 -27.86 13.03
N GLU A 542 -9.04 -28.85 12.25
CA GLU A 542 -9.27 -30.24 12.72
C GLU A 542 -8.07 -31.18 12.47
N GLU A 543 -7.16 -30.86 11.54
CA GLU A 543 -5.96 -31.68 11.28
C GLU A 543 -4.76 -31.41 12.19
N ASP A 544 -4.80 -30.37 13.02
CA ASP A 544 -3.76 -30.07 14.04
C ASP A 544 -4.09 -30.58 15.46
N ASN A 545 -5.05 -31.54 15.61
CA ASN A 545 -5.30 -32.25 16.87
C ASN A 545 -4.66 -33.64 16.92
#